data_08150d29a00761b314a19cc210f5db16
#
_entry.id   08150d29a00761b314a19cc210f5db16
#
_cell.length_a   1.000
_cell.length_b   1.000
_cell.length_c   1.000
_cell.angle_alpha   90.00
_cell.angle_beta   90.00
_cell.angle_gamma   90.00
#
_symmetry.space_group_name_H-M   'P 1'
#
loop_
_entity.id
_entity.type
_entity.pdbx_description
1 polymer ?
#
loop_
_entity_poly.entity_id
_entity_poly.type
_entity_poly.pdbx_seq_one_letter_code
_entity_poly.pdbx_strand_id
1 'polypeptide(L)'
;MSRINAVFSGNVVADPTKKDINGTSLLEFPVYVNHTKKNRDSGEYEKTGDTSKIRVTVWRDLADSLDVKMGDLVEVNGTLVEKEFQKQDGTVGRSLQTDYIESVVVKYRKDEGSTIAVDSDGAF
;
A
#
# COMPACT_ATOMS: atom_id res chain seq x y z
N MET A 1 -23.03 10.10 -4.78
CA MET A 1 -21.57 10.26 -4.91
C MET A 1 -20.94 8.95 -5.31
N SER A 2 -20.06 9.01 -6.29
CA SER A 2 -19.44 7.81 -6.83
C SER A 2 -18.00 7.68 -6.39
N ARG A 3 -17.62 6.53 -5.89
CA ARG A 3 -16.24 6.27 -5.50
C ARG A 3 -15.96 4.77 -5.52
N ILE A 4 -14.71 4.42 -5.66
CA ILE A 4 -14.29 3.04 -5.56
C ILE A 4 -13.68 2.86 -4.18
N ASN A 5 -14.37 2.12 -3.32
CA ASN A 5 -13.82 1.78 -2.02
C ASN A 5 -13.01 0.50 -2.19
N ALA A 6 -11.81 0.51 -1.68
CA ALA A 6 -10.90 -0.63 -1.84
C ALA A 6 -10.22 -0.97 -0.52
N VAL A 7 -10.05 -2.26 -0.32
CA VAL A 7 -9.20 -2.79 0.75
C VAL A 7 -8.18 -3.67 0.05
N PHE A 8 -6.91 -3.38 0.24
CA PHE A 8 -5.87 -4.17 -0.40
C PHE A 8 -4.69 -4.34 0.54
N SER A 9 -3.93 -5.39 0.31
CA SER A 9 -2.72 -5.66 1.06
C SER A 9 -1.54 -5.71 0.11
N GLY A 10 -0.43 -5.16 0.53
CA GLY A 10 0.77 -5.17 -0.27
C GLY A 10 1.98 -4.73 0.53
N ASN A 11 3.11 -4.70 -0.14
CA ASN A 11 4.37 -4.35 0.51
C ASN A 11 4.77 -2.91 0.20
N VAL A 12 5.24 -2.21 1.21
CA VAL A 12 5.78 -0.88 1.07
C VAL A 12 7.18 -1.02 0.48
N VAL A 13 7.40 -0.45 -0.70
CA VAL A 13 8.64 -0.68 -1.45
C VAL A 13 9.64 0.47 -1.35
N ALA A 14 9.29 1.54 -0.66
CA ALA A 14 10.20 2.65 -0.38
C ALA A 14 9.76 3.33 0.91
N ASP A 15 10.70 3.99 1.57
CA ASP A 15 10.35 4.67 2.81
C ASP A 15 9.35 5.78 2.56
N PRO A 16 8.39 5.94 3.47
CA PRO A 16 7.39 7.01 3.33
C PRO A 16 8.02 8.38 3.31
N THR A 17 7.43 9.27 2.52
CA THR A 17 7.84 10.67 2.45
C THR A 17 6.84 11.52 3.21
N LYS A 18 7.31 12.25 4.20
CA LYS A 18 6.45 13.15 4.96
C LYS A 18 6.59 14.56 4.43
N LYS A 19 5.48 15.22 4.21
CA LYS A 19 5.43 16.59 3.70
C LYS A 19 4.49 17.41 4.54
N ASP A 20 4.68 18.72 4.52
CA ASP A 20 3.76 19.66 5.13
C ASP A 20 3.30 20.60 4.03
N ILE A 21 2.00 20.62 3.76
CA ILE A 21 1.42 21.45 2.73
C ILE A 21 0.46 22.43 3.41
N ASN A 22 0.85 23.69 3.45
CA ASN A 22 0.05 24.74 4.08
C ASN A 22 -0.38 24.38 5.51
N GLY A 23 0.55 23.83 6.28
CA GLY A 23 0.28 23.45 7.67
C GLY A 23 -0.42 22.11 7.83
N THR A 24 -0.64 21.38 6.75
CA THR A 24 -1.30 20.08 6.80
C THR A 24 -0.29 18.98 6.56
N SER A 25 -0.21 18.02 7.47
CA SER A 25 0.69 16.90 7.34
C SER A 25 0.21 15.93 6.27
N LEU A 26 1.16 15.44 5.48
CA LEU A 26 0.91 14.48 4.41
C LEU A 26 1.98 13.40 4.47
N LEU A 27 1.57 12.16 4.37
CA LEU A 27 2.50 11.02 4.29
C LEU A 27 2.18 10.23 3.04
N GLU A 28 3.18 10.02 2.20
CA GLU A 28 3.01 9.26 0.96
C GLU A 28 3.96 8.08 0.93
N PHE A 29 3.49 6.94 0.47
CA PHE A 29 4.35 5.78 0.26
C PHE A 29 3.78 4.87 -0.82
N PRO A 30 4.67 4.16 -1.55
CA PRO A 30 4.21 3.25 -2.59
C PRO A 30 3.96 1.87 -2.01
N VAL A 31 2.87 1.24 -2.44
CA VAL A 31 2.53 -0.13 -2.07
C VAL A 31 2.41 -0.95 -3.34
N TYR A 32 3.14 -2.06 -3.39
CA TYR A 32 3.05 -2.97 -4.52
C TYR A 32 2.25 -4.19 -4.09
N VAL A 33 1.22 -4.48 -4.87
CA VAL A 33 0.38 -5.65 -4.66
C VAL A 33 0.75 -6.68 -5.71
N ASN A 34 1.38 -7.76 -5.27
CA ASN A 34 1.72 -8.87 -6.14
C ASN A 34 0.55 -9.84 -6.15
N HIS A 35 -0.09 -9.94 -7.30
CA HIS A 35 -1.31 -10.73 -7.41
C HIS A 35 -1.01 -12.22 -7.42
N THR A 36 -1.88 -12.97 -6.78
CA THR A 36 -1.78 -14.42 -6.72
C THR A 36 -3.11 -15.04 -7.12
N LYS A 37 -3.05 -16.28 -7.55
CA LYS A 37 -4.25 -17.06 -7.81
C LYS A 37 -4.07 -18.44 -7.22
N LYS A 38 -5.17 -19.10 -6.90
CA LYS A 38 -5.12 -20.43 -6.35
C LYS A 38 -5.01 -21.44 -7.48
N ASN A 39 -4.04 -22.33 -7.39
CA ASN A 39 -3.90 -23.44 -8.32
C ASN A 39 -4.93 -24.48 -7.93
N ARG A 40 -5.83 -24.83 -8.86
CA ARG A 40 -6.89 -25.77 -8.57
C ARG A 40 -6.39 -27.18 -8.32
N ASP A 41 -5.28 -27.54 -8.93
CA ASP A 41 -4.76 -28.90 -8.80
C ASP A 41 -4.03 -29.11 -7.48
N SER A 42 -3.19 -28.14 -7.10
CA SER A 42 -2.38 -28.27 -5.89
C SER A 42 -3.04 -27.64 -4.67
N GLY A 43 -3.98 -26.72 -4.88
CA GLY A 43 -4.57 -25.95 -3.79
C GLY A 43 -3.68 -24.84 -3.26
N GLU A 44 -2.52 -24.65 -3.85
CA GLU A 44 -1.58 -23.63 -3.40
C GLU A 44 -1.76 -22.33 -4.19
N TYR A 45 -1.32 -21.23 -3.59
CA TYR A 45 -1.37 -19.94 -4.26
C TYR A 45 -0.10 -19.71 -5.05
N GLU A 46 -0.24 -19.20 -6.25
CA GLU A 46 0.88 -18.91 -7.14
C GLU A 46 0.83 -17.46 -7.59
N LYS A 47 1.98 -16.88 -7.83
CA LYS A 47 2.04 -15.52 -8.36
C LYS A 47 1.58 -15.54 -9.81
N THR A 48 0.76 -14.57 -10.19
CA THR A 48 0.29 -14.45 -11.58
C THR A 48 1.30 -13.73 -12.47
N GLY A 49 2.26 -13.06 -11.85
CA GLY A 49 3.18 -12.20 -12.60
C GLY A 49 2.70 -10.77 -12.68
N ASP A 50 1.48 -10.50 -12.25
CA ASP A 50 0.94 -9.14 -12.29
C ASP A 50 1.22 -8.42 -10.97
N THR A 51 1.54 -7.15 -11.08
CA THR A 51 1.78 -6.31 -9.90
C THR A 51 1.04 -5.00 -10.08
N SER A 52 0.25 -4.64 -9.09
CA SER A 52 -0.38 -3.31 -9.04
C SER A 52 0.47 -2.40 -8.18
N LYS A 53 0.80 -1.23 -8.72
CA LYS A 53 1.60 -0.24 -8.02
C LYS A 53 0.68 0.88 -7.60
N ILE A 54 0.52 1.07 -6.30
CA ILE A 54 -0.46 2.01 -5.75
C ILE A 54 0.24 3.01 -4.86
N ARG A 55 0.02 4.30 -5.11
CA ARG A 55 0.51 5.35 -4.22
C ARG A 55 -0.53 5.59 -3.14
N VAL A 56 -0.11 5.50 -1.90
CA VAL A 56 -0.98 5.74 -0.75
C VAL A 56 -0.66 7.11 -0.18
N THR A 57 -1.68 7.95 -0.03
CA THR A 57 -1.54 9.30 0.50
C THR A 57 -2.40 9.42 1.75
N VAL A 58 -1.76 9.73 2.86
CA VAL A 58 -2.43 9.83 4.16
C VAL A 58 -2.30 11.27 4.67
N TRP A 59 -3.37 11.80 5.22
CA TRP A 59 -3.42 13.21 5.64
C TRP A 59 -3.63 13.38 7.14
N ARG A 60 -3.15 14.51 7.65
CA ARG A 60 -3.45 15.02 8.99
C ARG A 60 -3.06 14.06 10.12
N ASP A 61 -3.97 13.83 11.05
CA ASP A 61 -3.67 13.05 12.24
C ASP A 61 -3.22 11.64 11.93
N LEU A 62 -3.80 11.02 10.92
CA LEU A 62 -3.38 9.69 10.53
C LEU A 62 -1.95 9.71 9.98
N ALA A 63 -1.60 10.75 9.23
CA ALA A 63 -0.24 10.90 8.73
C ALA A 63 0.76 11.07 9.89
N ASP A 64 0.36 11.79 10.92
CA ASP A 64 1.23 12.03 12.07
C ASP A 64 1.41 10.79 12.94
N SER A 65 0.40 9.97 13.04
CA SER A 65 0.42 8.82 13.93
C SER A 65 0.89 7.52 13.27
N LEU A 66 0.91 7.47 11.95
CA LEU A 66 1.19 6.24 11.25
C LEU A 66 2.69 5.94 11.21
N ASP A 67 3.07 4.74 11.60
CA ASP A 67 4.45 4.29 11.57
C ASP A 67 4.58 3.19 10.53
N VAL A 68 4.96 3.56 9.33
CA VAL A 68 5.12 2.64 8.20
C VAL A 68 6.55 2.76 7.69
N LYS A 69 7.16 1.65 7.37
CA LYS A 69 8.54 1.60 6.87
C LYS A 69 8.64 0.75 5.63
N MET A 70 9.67 0.98 4.85
CA MET A 70 9.97 0.15 3.69
C MET A 70 10.06 -1.31 4.12
N GLY A 71 9.44 -2.18 3.38
CA GLY A 71 9.41 -3.61 3.68
C GLY A 71 8.20 -4.07 4.46
N ASP A 72 7.42 -3.15 5.00
CA ASP A 72 6.22 -3.54 5.76
C ASP A 72 5.17 -4.12 4.84
N LEU A 73 4.46 -5.13 5.33
CA LEU A 73 3.25 -5.62 4.70
C LEU A 73 2.09 -4.86 5.34
N VAL A 74 1.35 -4.13 4.54
CA VAL A 74 0.26 -3.29 5.05
C VAL A 74 -1.07 -3.66 4.42
N GLU A 75 -2.14 -3.40 5.16
CA GLU A 75 -3.49 -3.47 4.62
C GLU A 75 -4.05 -2.05 4.62
N VAL A 76 -4.50 -1.60 3.47
CA VAL A 76 -4.98 -0.23 3.28
C VAL A 76 -6.46 -0.25 2.93
N ASN A 77 -7.24 0.59 3.59
CA ASN A 77 -8.65 0.78 3.31
C ASN A 77 -8.87 2.24 2.94
N GLY A 78 -9.29 2.48 1.72
CA GLY A 78 -9.50 3.86 1.25
C GLY A 78 -10.15 3.91 -0.11
N THR A 79 -10.16 5.09 -0.69
CA THR A 79 -10.76 5.32 -2.01
C THR A 79 -9.68 5.20 -3.08
N LEU A 80 -9.91 4.31 -4.03
CA LEU A 80 -8.97 4.05 -5.12
C LEU A 80 -9.30 4.96 -6.30
N VAL A 81 -8.28 5.64 -6.81
CA VAL A 81 -8.42 6.54 -7.94
C VAL A 81 -7.32 6.26 -8.95
N GLU A 82 -7.68 6.16 -10.21
CA GLU A 82 -6.71 6.08 -11.29
C GLU A 82 -6.53 7.49 -11.86
N LYS A 83 -5.30 7.99 -11.83
CA LYS A 83 -4.99 9.33 -12.33
C LYS A 83 -4.12 9.25 -13.56
N GLU A 84 -4.37 10.16 -14.50
CA GLU A 84 -3.56 10.28 -15.71
C GLU A 84 -2.51 11.35 -15.50
N PHE A 85 -1.35 11.15 -16.09
CA PHE A 85 -0.30 12.14 -16.08
C PHE A 85 0.44 12.12 -17.42
N GLN A 86 1.05 13.24 -17.76
CA GLN A 86 1.80 13.35 -19.00
C GLN A 86 3.25 13.01 -18.73
N LYS A 87 3.79 12.07 -19.50
CA LYS A 87 5.19 11.70 -19.39
C LYS A 87 6.06 12.69 -20.16
N GLN A 88 7.37 12.65 -19.89
CA GLN A 88 8.30 13.55 -20.53
C GLN A 88 8.33 13.37 -22.05
N ASP A 89 8.05 12.18 -22.54
CA ASP A 89 8.05 11.89 -23.98
C ASP A 89 6.71 12.28 -24.64
N GLY A 90 5.79 12.89 -23.91
CA GLY A 90 4.51 13.33 -24.46
C GLY A 90 3.41 12.30 -24.40
N THR A 91 3.71 11.07 -24.00
CA THR A 91 2.66 10.05 -23.88
C THR A 91 1.93 10.19 -22.54
N VAL A 92 0.76 9.55 -22.43
CA VAL A 92 -0.04 9.60 -21.23
C VAL A 92 0.21 8.33 -20.41
N GLY A 93 0.57 8.52 -19.15
CA GLY A 93 0.67 7.43 -18.21
C GLY A 93 -0.49 7.44 -17.23
N ARG A 94 -0.68 6.34 -16.51
CA ARG A 94 -1.71 6.23 -15.49
C ARG A 94 -1.13 5.69 -14.22
N SER A 95 -1.62 6.18 -13.10
CA SER A 95 -1.20 5.71 -11.80
C SER A 95 -2.40 5.45 -10.91
N LEU A 96 -2.31 4.39 -10.12
CA LEU A 96 -3.32 4.10 -9.11
C LEU A 96 -2.90 4.80 -7.83
N GLN A 97 -3.83 5.52 -7.23
CA GLN A 97 -3.61 6.21 -5.98
C GLN A 97 -4.75 5.93 -5.03
N THR A 98 -4.45 5.94 -3.74
CA THR A 98 -5.49 5.78 -2.73
C THR A 98 -5.53 7.05 -1.91
N ASP A 99 -6.64 7.77 -2.03
CA ASP A 99 -6.91 8.97 -1.27
C ASP A 99 -8.00 8.66 -0.23
N TYR A 100 -8.26 9.55 0.67
CA TYR A 100 -9.30 9.37 1.69
C TYR A 100 -9.15 8.03 2.41
N ILE A 101 -8.01 7.87 3.03
CA ILE A 101 -7.67 6.64 3.73
C ILE A 101 -8.48 6.53 5.01
N GLU A 102 -9.15 5.40 5.21
CA GLU A 102 -9.84 5.13 6.45
C GLU A 102 -8.92 4.45 7.45
N SER A 103 -8.09 3.54 6.97
CA SER A 103 -7.14 2.86 7.86
C SER A 103 -5.96 2.30 7.09
N VAL A 104 -4.83 2.23 7.77
CA VAL A 104 -3.64 1.53 7.30
C VAL A 104 -3.16 0.70 8.49
N VAL A 105 -3.06 -0.61 8.30
CA VAL A 105 -2.64 -1.52 9.34
C VAL A 105 -1.37 -2.23 8.89
N VAL A 106 -0.32 -2.17 9.70
CA VAL A 106 0.90 -2.91 9.42
C VAL A 106 0.67 -4.33 9.88
N LYS A 107 0.60 -5.26 8.92
CA LYS A 107 0.34 -6.66 9.22
C LYS A 107 1.61 -7.41 9.58
N TYR A 108 2.73 -7.04 9.02
CA TYR A 108 3.98 -7.70 9.26
C TYR A 108 5.13 -6.75 9.00
N ARG A 109 6.11 -6.75 9.89
CA ARG A 109 7.30 -5.92 9.75
C ARG A 109 8.51 -6.83 9.86
N LYS A 110 9.28 -6.89 8.78
CA LYS A 110 10.34 -7.87 8.66
C LYS A 110 11.40 -7.75 9.76
N ASP A 111 11.82 -6.52 10.04
CA ASP A 111 12.91 -6.33 10.99
C ASP A 111 12.50 -6.55 12.44
N GLU A 112 11.34 -6.09 12.80
CA GLU A 112 10.85 -6.25 14.16
C GLU A 112 10.07 -7.52 14.33
N GLY A 113 9.59 -8.05 13.27
CA GLY A 113 8.87 -9.29 13.30
C GLY A 113 9.67 -10.41 13.89
N SER A 114 10.96 -10.32 13.77
CA SER A 114 11.82 -11.34 14.35
C SER A 114 11.67 -11.42 15.86
N THR A 115 11.24 -10.34 16.49
CA THR A 115 11.09 -10.37 17.93
C THR A 115 9.67 -10.61 18.36
N ILE A 116 8.73 -10.32 17.50
CA ILE A 116 7.40 -10.45 17.88
C ILE A 116 6.77 -11.67 17.45
N ALA A 117 7.03 -11.95 16.35
CA ALA A 117 6.35 -12.97 15.76
C ALA A 117 6.37 -14.17 16.33
N VAL A 118 6.64 -14.14 16.91
CA VAL A 118 6.54 -15.14 17.27
C VAL A 118 5.38 -15.64 17.26
N ASP A 119 4.80 -15.22 17.21
CA ASP A 119 3.84 -15.58 17.06
C ASP A 119 3.35 -16.00 16.17
N SER A 120 3.51 -15.64 16.16
CA SER A 120 3.03 -15.79 15.39
C SER A 120 3.09 -16.66 14.77
N ASP A 121 3.09 -16.96 14.97
CA ASP A 121 3.00 -17.64 14.29
C ASP A 121 3.24 -17.77 13.41
N GLY A 122 3.63 -17.37 13.81
CA GLY A 122 4.12 -17.40 12.77
C GLY A 122 3.56 -17.31 11.80
N ALA A 123 2.99 -17.37 12.00
CA ALA A 123 2.26 -17.32 11.24
C ALA A 123 2.25 -16.97 10.06
N PHE A 124 2.67 -17.24 9.55
CA PHE A 124 2.58 -16.85 8.24
C PHE A 124 2.78 -17.88 7.29
#